data_3e2e22e5dc3ff017f9de333ff65f301b
#
_entry.id   3e2e22e5dc3ff017f9de333ff65f301b
#
_cell.length_a   1.000
_cell.length_b   1.000
_cell.length_c   1.000
_cell.angle_alpha   90.00
_cell.angle_beta   90.00
_cell.angle_gamma   90.00
#
_symmetry.space_group_name_H-M   'P 1'
#
loop_
_entity.id
_entity.type
_entity.pdbx_description
1 polymer ?
#
loop_
_entity_poly.entity_id
_entity_poly.type
_entity_poly.pdbx_seq_one_letter_code
_entity_poly.pdbx_strand_id
1 'polypeptide(L)'
;MTNTFELEHIGINTENAQEAEKLALLLSSIFNLKPRHGQKSEFAGDYFECMKSPFLGKNGHIAMKTPDLESAVEELKKKGLDFNMDTAAYDEEGKLKNIYLAGEFGGFAIHIMRK
;
A
#
# COMPACT_ATOMS: atom_id res chain seq x y z
N MET A 1 4.14 14.44 19.83
CA MET A 1 2.77 14.00 19.47
C MET A 1 2.85 12.66 18.76
N THR A 2 1.97 11.75 19.11
CA THR A 2 1.98 10.40 18.55
C THR A 2 0.82 10.25 17.56
N ASN A 3 1.15 9.79 16.34
CA ASN A 3 0.14 9.52 15.32
C ASN A 3 -0.34 8.08 15.43
N THR A 4 -1.57 7.82 14.98
CA THR A 4 -2.13 6.47 14.93
C THR A 4 -2.17 6.00 13.49
N PHE A 5 -1.96 4.71 13.29
CA PHE A 5 -1.93 4.11 11.96
C PHE A 5 -2.88 2.94 11.89
N GLU A 6 -3.56 2.79 10.75
CA GLU A 6 -4.43 1.65 10.47
C GLU A 6 -3.99 1.00 9.18
N LEU A 7 -4.21 -0.29 9.07
CA LEU A 7 -3.94 -0.98 7.80
C LEU A 7 -4.94 -0.51 6.75
N GLU A 8 -4.43 -0.09 5.58
CA GLU A 8 -5.27 0.23 4.43
C GLU A 8 -5.40 -1.01 3.54
N HIS A 9 -4.27 -1.56 3.08
CA HIS A 9 -4.26 -2.78 2.28
C HIS A 9 -2.86 -3.36 2.19
N ILE A 10 -2.80 -4.60 1.70
CA ILE A 10 -1.54 -5.28 1.39
C ILE A 10 -1.55 -5.58 -0.10
N GLY A 11 -0.55 -5.07 -0.82
CA GLY A 11 -0.36 -5.37 -2.23
C GLY A 11 0.57 -6.56 -2.38
N ILE A 12 0.18 -7.51 -3.21
CA ILE A 12 0.96 -8.71 -3.47
C ILE A 12 1.34 -8.69 -4.94
N ASN A 13 2.63 -8.70 -5.24
CA ASN A 13 3.09 -8.69 -6.62
C ASN A 13 2.87 -10.06 -7.26
N THR A 14 2.34 -10.04 -8.49
CA THR A 14 2.25 -11.25 -9.31
C THR A 14 2.88 -10.96 -10.67
N GLU A 15 3.05 -11.98 -11.49
CA GLU A 15 3.76 -11.85 -12.76
C GLU A 15 2.89 -11.22 -13.85
N ASN A 16 1.57 -11.43 -13.80
CA ASN A 16 0.68 -10.99 -14.86
C ASN A 16 -0.77 -10.94 -14.37
N ALA A 17 -1.66 -10.48 -15.25
CA ALA A 17 -3.08 -10.33 -14.92
C ALA A 17 -3.73 -11.65 -14.55
N GLN A 18 -3.35 -12.73 -15.22
CA GLN A 18 -3.95 -14.05 -14.96
C GLN A 18 -3.57 -14.56 -13.56
N GLU A 19 -2.31 -14.39 -13.16
CA GLU A 19 -1.86 -14.80 -11.84
C GLU A 19 -2.47 -13.93 -10.75
N ALA A 20 -2.66 -12.65 -11.01
CA ALA A 20 -3.33 -11.76 -10.06
C ALA A 20 -4.78 -12.19 -9.83
N GLU A 21 -5.49 -12.52 -10.92
CA GLU A 21 -6.88 -12.97 -10.81
C GLU A 21 -6.98 -14.30 -10.06
N LYS A 22 -6.10 -15.24 -10.37
CA LYS A 22 -6.06 -16.53 -9.68
C LYS A 22 -5.87 -16.36 -8.18
N LEU A 23 -4.91 -15.50 -7.80
CA LEU A 23 -4.64 -15.28 -6.38
C LEU A 23 -5.82 -14.60 -5.69
N ALA A 24 -6.39 -13.58 -6.33
CA ALA A 24 -7.55 -12.88 -5.75
C ALA A 24 -8.74 -13.81 -5.55
N LEU A 25 -9.01 -14.68 -6.53
CA LEU A 25 -10.09 -15.64 -6.42
C LEU A 25 -9.82 -16.69 -5.34
N LEU A 26 -8.58 -17.13 -5.22
CA LEU A 26 -8.18 -18.08 -4.18
C LEU A 26 -8.39 -17.48 -2.78
N LEU A 27 -7.85 -16.28 -2.55
CA LEU A 27 -8.01 -15.61 -1.26
C LEU A 27 -9.47 -15.35 -0.94
N SER A 28 -10.25 -14.95 -1.95
CA SER A 28 -11.69 -14.73 -1.78
C SER A 28 -12.41 -16.02 -1.37
N SER A 29 -12.03 -17.13 -1.98
CA SER A 29 -12.63 -18.42 -1.68
C SER A 29 -12.27 -18.92 -0.27
N ILE A 30 -10.97 -18.81 0.09
CA ILE A 30 -10.51 -19.29 1.40
C ILE A 30 -11.15 -18.51 2.54
N PHE A 31 -11.23 -17.19 2.40
CA PHE A 31 -11.61 -16.31 3.51
C PHE A 31 -12.99 -15.71 3.35
N ASN A 32 -13.78 -16.19 2.41
CA ASN A 32 -15.15 -15.70 2.14
C ASN A 32 -15.16 -14.19 1.88
N LEU A 33 -14.23 -13.74 1.02
CA LEU A 33 -14.14 -12.34 0.65
C LEU A 33 -14.78 -12.12 -0.70
N LYS A 34 -15.11 -10.87 -0.99
CA LYS A 34 -15.73 -10.51 -2.27
C LYS A 34 -14.62 -10.11 -3.26
N PRO A 35 -14.50 -10.81 -4.40
CA PRO A 35 -13.49 -10.42 -5.40
C PRO A 35 -13.97 -9.20 -6.18
N ARG A 36 -13.01 -8.39 -6.65
CA ARG A 36 -13.31 -7.21 -7.45
C ARG A 36 -12.19 -7.00 -8.47
N HIS A 37 -12.58 -6.71 -9.71
CA HIS A 37 -11.62 -6.39 -10.76
C HIS A 37 -11.21 -4.93 -10.70
N GLY A 38 -9.95 -4.66 -10.96
CA GLY A 38 -9.43 -3.31 -11.11
C GLY A 38 -8.57 -3.22 -12.36
N GLN A 39 -8.15 -2.02 -12.70
CA GLN A 39 -7.34 -1.81 -13.90
C GLN A 39 -5.91 -2.35 -13.72
N LYS A 40 -5.30 -2.08 -12.59
CA LYS A 40 -3.91 -2.48 -12.32
C LYS A 40 -3.81 -3.65 -11.37
N SER A 41 -4.90 -4.04 -10.75
CA SER A 41 -4.91 -5.03 -9.68
C SER A 41 -6.22 -5.78 -9.67
N GLU A 42 -6.18 -6.97 -9.07
CA GLU A 42 -7.36 -7.73 -8.72
C GLU A 42 -7.47 -7.76 -7.21
N PHE A 43 -8.66 -7.55 -6.68
CA PHE A 43 -8.86 -7.39 -5.24
C PHE A 43 -9.61 -8.55 -4.62
N ALA A 44 -9.22 -8.92 -3.41
CA ALA A 44 -9.95 -9.87 -2.58
C ALA A 44 -10.30 -9.15 -1.28
N GLY A 45 -11.59 -8.82 -1.13
CA GLY A 45 -12.05 -8.06 0.02
C GLY A 45 -11.45 -6.66 0.06
N ASP A 46 -11.35 -6.11 1.27
CA ASP A 46 -10.87 -4.75 1.45
C ASP A 46 -9.37 -4.62 1.62
N TYR A 47 -8.68 -5.73 1.94
CA TYR A 47 -7.28 -5.64 2.35
C TYR A 47 -6.29 -6.23 1.36
N PHE A 48 -6.70 -7.09 0.43
CA PHE A 48 -5.75 -7.72 -0.48
C PHE A 48 -5.85 -7.16 -1.88
N GLU A 49 -4.73 -6.61 -2.35
CA GLU A 49 -4.59 -6.09 -3.70
C GLU A 49 -3.56 -6.94 -4.42
N CYS A 50 -4.01 -7.73 -5.40
CA CYS A 50 -3.11 -8.59 -6.19
C CYS A 50 -2.69 -7.82 -7.44
N MET A 51 -1.43 -7.41 -7.48
CA MET A 51 -0.90 -6.56 -8.56
C MET A 51 -0.73 -7.36 -9.83
N LYS A 52 -1.23 -6.83 -10.95
CA LYS A 52 -1.09 -7.49 -12.26
C LYS A 52 0.32 -7.43 -12.80
N SER A 53 1.14 -6.52 -12.30
CA SER A 53 2.56 -6.45 -12.58
C SER A 53 3.27 -5.95 -11.34
N PRO A 54 4.53 -6.36 -11.13
CA PRO A 54 5.27 -5.90 -9.96
C PRO A 54 5.45 -4.39 -9.95
N PHE A 55 5.40 -3.81 -8.75
CA PHE A 55 5.69 -2.43 -8.52
C PHE A 55 6.77 -2.35 -7.44
N LEU A 56 6.75 -1.32 -6.58
CA LEU A 56 7.75 -1.21 -5.51
C LEU A 56 7.63 -2.37 -4.52
N GLY A 57 8.78 -2.78 -4.00
CA GLY A 57 8.87 -3.93 -3.10
C GLY A 57 9.05 -5.23 -3.85
N LYS A 58 9.93 -6.09 -3.36
CA LYS A 58 10.18 -7.39 -3.99
C LYS A 58 8.93 -8.26 -4.01
N ASN A 59 8.22 -8.31 -2.89
CA ASN A 59 7.05 -9.16 -2.73
C ASN A 59 5.74 -8.41 -2.83
N GLY A 60 5.78 -7.09 -2.71
CA GLY A 60 4.59 -6.26 -2.72
C GLY A 60 4.74 -5.05 -1.83
N HIS A 61 3.62 -4.51 -1.37
CA HIS A 61 3.64 -3.33 -0.52
C HIS A 61 2.60 -3.41 0.60
N ILE A 62 2.89 -2.70 1.68
CA ILE A 62 1.98 -2.56 2.80
C ILE A 62 1.56 -1.10 2.85
N ALA A 63 0.26 -0.85 2.79
CA ALA A 63 -0.28 0.50 2.87
C ALA A 63 -0.92 0.73 4.23
N MET A 64 -0.45 1.75 4.92
CA MET A 64 -1.02 2.19 6.19
C MET A 64 -1.68 3.55 5.97
N LYS A 65 -2.68 3.87 6.78
CA LYS A 65 -3.33 5.18 6.69
C LYS A 65 -3.33 5.87 8.04
N THR A 66 -3.32 7.19 8.01
CA THR A 66 -3.26 8.02 9.21
C THR A 66 -3.99 9.34 8.95
N PRO A 67 -4.65 9.93 9.99
CA PRO A 67 -5.40 11.17 9.79
C PRO A 67 -4.54 12.38 9.39
N ASP A 68 -3.37 12.54 9.99
CA ASP A 68 -2.50 13.69 9.73
C ASP A 68 -1.18 13.20 9.16
N LEU A 69 -1.15 13.04 7.82
CA LEU A 69 0.00 12.45 7.16
C LEU A 69 1.28 13.30 7.30
N GLU A 70 1.17 14.63 7.21
CA GLU A 70 2.35 15.48 7.37
C GLU A 70 2.97 15.31 8.76
N SER A 71 2.15 15.27 9.80
CA SER A 71 2.64 15.04 11.15
C SER A 71 3.26 13.66 11.29
N ALA A 72 2.64 12.66 10.68
CA ALA A 72 3.15 11.29 10.72
C ALA A 72 4.51 11.18 10.05
N VAL A 73 4.71 11.86 8.91
CA VAL A 73 5.99 11.89 8.22
C VAL A 73 7.08 12.45 9.16
N GLU A 74 6.78 13.56 9.83
CA GLU A 74 7.75 14.15 10.77
C GLU A 74 8.06 13.21 11.93
N GLU A 75 7.04 12.54 12.47
CA GLU A 75 7.26 11.57 13.53
C GLU A 75 8.18 10.44 13.08
N LEU A 76 7.93 9.89 11.89
CA LEU A 76 8.74 8.79 11.38
C LEU A 76 10.17 9.21 11.04
N LYS A 77 10.34 10.44 10.54
CA LYS A 77 11.69 10.98 10.32
C LYS A 77 12.47 11.06 11.63
N LYS A 78 11.81 11.46 12.71
CA LYS A 78 12.44 11.52 14.03
C LYS A 78 12.82 10.14 14.54
N LYS A 79 12.15 9.11 14.08
CA LYS A 79 12.48 7.72 14.41
C LYS A 79 13.61 7.17 13.54
N GLY A 80 14.14 7.97 12.63
CA GLY A 80 15.26 7.56 11.78
C GLY A 80 14.87 6.98 10.43
N LEU A 81 13.61 7.13 10.02
CA LEU A 81 13.16 6.60 8.73
C LEU A 81 13.28 7.66 7.64
N ASP A 82 13.61 7.20 6.44
CA ASP A 82 13.72 8.07 5.27
C ASP A 82 12.50 7.84 4.35
N PHE A 83 12.19 8.85 3.54
CA PHE A 83 11.09 8.80 2.60
C PHE A 83 11.60 8.95 1.17
N ASN A 84 10.92 8.27 0.25
CA ASN A 84 11.18 8.40 -1.17
C ASN A 84 10.32 9.54 -1.71
N MET A 85 10.91 10.73 -1.80
CA MET A 85 10.17 11.94 -2.17
C MET A 85 9.63 11.88 -3.61
N ASP A 86 10.21 11.06 -4.47
CA ASP A 86 9.70 10.87 -5.82
C ASP A 86 8.32 10.22 -5.85
N THR A 87 7.93 9.55 -4.78
CA THR A 87 6.63 8.91 -4.68
C THR A 87 5.58 9.78 -4.03
N ALA A 88 5.95 10.97 -3.55
CA ALA A 88 5.02 11.86 -2.86
C ALA A 88 3.90 12.29 -3.80
N ALA A 89 2.66 12.09 -3.39
CA ALA A 89 1.48 12.52 -4.12
C ALA A 89 0.70 13.52 -3.29
N TYR A 90 0.19 14.55 -3.95
CA TYR A 90 -0.49 15.67 -3.28
C TYR A 90 -1.91 15.80 -3.83
N ASP A 91 -2.81 16.33 -3.00
CA ASP A 91 -4.17 16.62 -3.45
C ASP A 91 -4.21 17.99 -4.16
N GLU A 92 -5.39 18.40 -4.58
CA GLU A 92 -5.57 19.66 -5.32
C GLU A 92 -5.19 20.88 -4.49
N GLU A 93 -5.23 20.77 -3.16
CA GLU A 93 -4.86 21.85 -2.26
C GLU A 93 -3.38 21.83 -1.89
N GLY A 94 -2.62 20.91 -2.44
CA GLY A 94 -1.19 20.79 -2.16
C GLY A 94 -0.85 20.04 -0.89
N LYS A 95 -1.83 19.36 -0.28
CA LYS A 95 -1.58 18.54 0.91
C LYS A 95 -1.12 17.16 0.51
N LEU A 96 -0.17 16.62 1.27
CA LEU A 96 0.35 15.28 1.03
C LEU A 96 -0.76 14.25 1.26
N LYS A 97 -0.97 13.37 0.28
CA LYS A 97 -1.99 12.32 0.42
C LYS A 97 -1.41 10.91 0.40
N ASN A 98 -0.17 10.72 -0.07
CA ASN A 98 0.47 9.42 -0.13
C ASN A 98 1.97 9.58 -0.29
N ILE A 99 2.76 8.72 0.36
CA ILE A 99 4.21 8.73 0.21
C ILE A 99 4.77 7.37 0.64
N TYR A 100 5.80 6.90 -0.05
CA TYR A 100 6.50 5.67 0.32
C TYR A 100 7.70 5.96 1.20
N LEU A 101 7.94 5.07 2.16
CA LEU A 101 9.22 5.01 2.85
C LEU A 101 10.30 4.56 1.87
N ALA A 102 11.53 5.00 2.07
CA ALA A 102 12.65 4.55 1.25
C ALA A 102 13.02 3.13 1.66
N GLY A 103 13.35 2.29 0.67
CA GLY A 103 13.82 0.93 0.90
C GLY A 103 12.70 -0.10 1.02
N GLU A 104 13.12 -1.29 1.45
CA GLU A 104 12.22 -2.42 1.63
C GLU A 104 12.31 -2.93 3.06
N PHE A 105 11.21 -3.52 3.51
CA PHE A 105 11.08 -4.04 4.86
C PHE A 105 10.51 -5.46 4.76
N GLY A 106 11.36 -6.46 4.96
CA GLY A 106 10.94 -7.84 4.79
C GLY A 106 10.50 -8.19 3.37
N GLY A 107 11.06 -7.50 2.37
CA GLY A 107 10.68 -7.69 0.98
C GLY A 107 9.47 -6.86 0.55
N PHE A 108 8.94 -6.00 1.42
CA PHE A 108 7.78 -5.17 1.12
C PHE A 108 8.16 -3.69 1.12
N ALA A 109 7.64 -2.95 0.16
CA ALA A 109 7.64 -1.49 0.25
C ALA A 109 6.54 -1.08 1.23
N ILE A 110 6.71 0.07 1.88
CA ILE A 110 5.67 0.57 2.80
C ILE A 110 5.30 1.97 2.35
N HIS A 111 4.00 2.22 2.18
CA HIS A 111 3.55 3.58 1.95
C HIS A 111 2.47 3.96 2.96
N ILE A 112 2.35 5.26 3.17
CA ILE A 112 1.42 5.81 4.13
C ILE A 112 0.50 6.77 3.41
N MET A 113 -0.78 6.63 3.66
CA MET A 113 -1.82 7.41 3.02
C MET A 113 -2.57 8.24 4.05
N ARG A 114 -3.07 9.37 3.62
CA ARG A 114 -3.95 10.17 4.46
C ARG A 114 -5.34 9.52 4.48
N LYS A 115 -5.81 9.35 5.69
CA LYS A 115 -7.14 8.78 5.92
C LYS A 115 -8.25 9.74 5.48
#